data_4cd36bf76d399e88d192db6a899a1263
#
_entry.id   4cd36bf76d399e88d192db6a899a1263
#
_cell.length_a   1.000
_cell.length_b   1.000
_cell.length_c   1.000
_cell.angle_alpha   90.00
_cell.angle_beta   90.00
_cell.angle_gamma   90.00
#
_symmetry.space_group_name_H-M   'P 1'
#
loop_
_entity.id
_entity.type
_entity.pdbx_description
1 polymer ?
#
loop_
_entity_poly.entity_id
_entity_poly.type
_entity_poly.pdbx_seq_one_letter_code
_entity_poly.pdbx_strand_id
1 'polypeptide(L)'
;MAVDCSKISVGFTSEDCLSQATPGTAARVILISHSDINKATSEVANNVISDLILKTGAKAYEVDSLPDATIGTDEINAGTYVNSHTHSVQVRIFQKSEAAKKFINGLTNALVVAIVENKDRGASGDTKYEVYGWNSGLSVSALTVSTEITDGIAYDVTLSTGEDGREDSLPKSFFKTDEATTDAAITSLLTLASD
;
A
#
# COMPACT_ATOMS: atom_id res chain seq x y z
N MET A 1 -6.56 -0.85 -30.78
CA MET A 1 -5.51 -1.86 -31.02
C MET A 1 -5.44 -2.74 -29.79
N ALA A 2 -5.50 -4.05 -29.92
CA ALA A 2 -5.31 -4.95 -28.79
C ALA A 2 -3.82 -4.87 -28.36
N VAL A 3 -3.58 -4.63 -27.09
CA VAL A 3 -2.22 -4.66 -26.51
C VAL A 3 -1.78 -6.12 -26.48
N ASP A 4 -0.68 -6.45 -27.14
CA ASP A 4 -0.08 -7.79 -27.08
C ASP A 4 0.67 -7.93 -25.76
N CYS A 5 0.00 -8.48 -24.75
CA CYS A 5 0.55 -8.69 -23.42
C CYS A 5 1.68 -9.74 -23.36
N SER A 6 1.99 -10.38 -24.48
CA SER A 6 3.10 -11.36 -24.56
C SER A 6 4.45 -10.73 -24.90
N LYS A 7 4.49 -9.42 -25.15
CA LYS A 7 5.70 -8.71 -25.57
C LYS A 7 6.02 -7.54 -24.64
N ILE A 8 7.32 -7.33 -24.42
CA ILE A 8 7.80 -6.11 -23.77
C ILE A 8 7.52 -4.95 -24.73
N SER A 9 6.71 -4.00 -24.30
CA SER A 9 6.31 -2.82 -25.09
C SER A 9 7.07 -1.55 -24.74
N VAL A 10 7.77 -1.53 -23.61
CA VAL A 10 8.52 -0.37 -23.11
C VAL A 10 9.91 -0.83 -22.67
N GLY A 11 10.95 -0.12 -23.13
CA GLY A 11 12.31 -0.28 -22.62
C GLY A 11 12.52 0.52 -21.34
N PHE A 12 13.46 0.07 -20.52
CA PHE A 12 13.95 0.82 -19.36
C PHE A 12 15.42 1.15 -19.55
N THR A 13 15.79 2.41 -19.34
CA THR A 13 17.18 2.85 -19.34
C THR A 13 17.48 3.46 -17.98
N SER A 14 18.44 2.91 -17.28
CA SER A 14 18.95 3.52 -16.04
C SER A 14 19.73 4.78 -16.42
N GLU A 15 19.26 5.93 -15.97
CA GLU A 15 19.84 7.21 -16.38
C GLU A 15 21.19 7.50 -15.71
N ASP A 16 21.44 6.93 -14.52
CA ASP A 16 22.74 7.11 -13.84
C ASP A 16 22.94 6.04 -12.75
N CYS A 17 24.20 5.68 -12.50
CA CYS A 17 24.56 4.81 -11.36
C CYS A 17 24.28 5.45 -9.99
N LEU A 18 23.98 6.74 -9.95
CA LEU A 18 23.66 7.51 -8.75
C LEU A 18 22.16 7.63 -8.50
N SER A 19 21.30 7.22 -9.43
CA SER A 19 19.82 7.25 -9.27
C SER A 19 19.26 5.92 -8.77
N GLN A 20 19.97 5.26 -7.86
CA GLN A 20 19.43 4.08 -7.19
C GLN A 20 18.35 4.50 -6.21
N ALA A 21 17.24 3.74 -6.19
CA ALA A 21 16.17 3.95 -5.21
C ALA A 21 16.73 3.98 -3.79
N THR A 22 16.28 4.94 -2.99
CA THR A 22 16.63 5.00 -1.57
C THR A 22 15.87 3.88 -0.84
N PRO A 23 16.57 2.89 -0.28
CA PRO A 23 15.90 1.77 0.37
C PRO A 23 15.17 2.18 1.65
N GLY A 24 14.07 1.50 1.94
CA GLY A 24 13.34 1.60 3.19
C GLY A 24 12.03 2.37 3.09
N THR A 25 11.27 2.27 4.16
CA THR A 25 9.97 2.92 4.33
C THR A 25 10.02 4.03 5.37
N ALA A 26 9.13 5.00 5.24
CA ALA A 26 8.87 5.98 6.29
C ALA A 26 8.13 5.33 7.47
N ALA A 27 7.84 6.11 8.52
CA ALA A 27 7.28 5.59 9.75
C ALA A 27 5.77 5.30 9.67
N ARG A 28 5.08 5.60 8.56
CA ARG A 28 3.62 5.51 8.50
C ARG A 28 3.10 4.66 7.36
N VAL A 29 1.99 4.02 7.64
CA VAL A 29 1.14 3.33 6.66
C VAL A 29 -0.27 3.86 6.79
N ILE A 30 -0.96 4.01 5.67
CA ILE A 30 -2.35 4.45 5.65
C ILE A 30 -3.19 3.26 5.17
N LEU A 31 -4.16 2.88 5.99
CA LEU A 31 -5.09 1.80 5.70
C LEU A 31 -6.48 2.37 5.39
N ILE A 32 -7.07 1.86 4.34
CA ILE A 32 -8.41 2.23 3.88
C ILE A 32 -9.22 0.95 3.75
N SER A 33 -10.44 0.91 4.29
CA SER A 33 -11.34 -0.22 3.99
C SER A 33 -11.56 -0.30 2.49
N HIS A 34 -11.32 -1.48 1.91
CA HIS A 34 -11.44 -1.67 0.46
C HIS A 34 -12.84 -1.30 -0.07
N SER A 35 -13.89 -1.56 0.73
CA SER A 35 -15.28 -1.21 0.41
C SER A 35 -15.55 0.30 0.40
N ASP A 36 -14.72 1.09 1.06
CA ASP A 36 -14.92 2.52 1.25
C ASP A 36 -14.31 3.36 0.12
N ILE A 37 -13.55 2.73 -0.76
CA ILE A 37 -12.99 3.38 -1.94
C ILE A 37 -14.06 3.45 -3.04
N ASN A 38 -14.24 4.62 -3.62
CA ASN A 38 -15.06 4.82 -4.80
C ASN A 38 -14.21 4.64 -6.07
N LYS A 39 -14.00 3.40 -6.48
CA LYS A 39 -13.19 3.07 -7.65
C LYS A 39 -13.75 3.63 -8.97
N ALA A 40 -15.06 3.87 -9.05
CA ALA A 40 -15.68 4.40 -10.25
C ALA A 40 -15.33 5.86 -10.52
N THR A 41 -15.00 6.61 -9.47
CA THR A 41 -14.62 8.04 -9.57
C THR A 41 -13.14 8.28 -9.30
N SER A 42 -12.42 7.29 -8.76
CA SER A 42 -10.97 7.36 -8.63
C SER A 42 -10.30 7.23 -9.98
N GLU A 43 -9.23 7.98 -10.18
CA GLU A 43 -8.51 8.02 -11.46
C GLU A 43 -7.25 7.15 -11.39
N VAL A 44 -7.17 6.15 -12.28
CA VAL A 44 -6.04 5.22 -12.37
C VAL A 44 -5.62 5.08 -13.83
N ALA A 45 -4.37 5.34 -14.12
CA ALA A 45 -3.79 5.17 -15.45
C ALA A 45 -2.31 4.76 -15.35
N ASN A 46 -1.87 3.83 -16.19
CA ASN A 46 -0.46 3.42 -16.30
C ASN A 46 0.19 3.06 -14.95
N ASN A 47 -0.53 2.33 -14.10
CA ASN A 47 -0.10 1.93 -12.76
C ASN A 47 0.07 3.09 -11.77
N VAL A 48 -0.49 4.25 -12.07
CA VAL A 48 -0.51 5.44 -11.19
C VAL A 48 -1.95 5.77 -10.84
N ILE A 49 -2.20 5.99 -9.55
CA ILE A 49 -3.46 6.53 -9.03
C ILE A 49 -3.25 8.04 -8.89
N SER A 50 -3.87 8.83 -9.74
CA SER A 50 -3.78 10.30 -9.71
C SER A 50 -4.83 10.93 -8.80
N ASP A 51 -5.96 10.23 -8.60
CA ASP A 51 -6.96 10.64 -7.63
C ASP A 51 -7.61 9.43 -6.96
N LEU A 52 -7.62 9.43 -5.62
CA LEU A 52 -8.23 8.40 -4.79
C LEU A 52 -9.40 9.03 -4.03
N ILE A 53 -10.60 8.59 -4.35
CA ILE A 53 -11.83 9.14 -3.80
C ILE A 53 -12.48 8.13 -2.87
N LEU A 54 -12.80 8.56 -1.66
CA LEU A 54 -13.56 7.76 -0.70
C LEU A 54 -15.06 8.01 -0.84
N LYS A 55 -15.84 7.03 -0.43
CA LYS A 55 -17.30 7.18 -0.30
C LYS A 55 -17.63 8.14 0.83
N THR A 56 -18.75 8.84 0.72
CA THR A 56 -19.25 9.75 1.75
C THR A 56 -19.27 9.10 3.15
N GLY A 57 -18.71 9.80 4.13
CA GLY A 57 -18.61 9.34 5.51
C GLY A 57 -17.49 8.35 5.78
N ALA A 58 -16.73 7.93 4.75
CA ALA A 58 -15.55 7.10 4.92
C ALA A 58 -14.28 7.93 5.21
N LYS A 59 -13.28 7.30 5.79
CA LYS A 59 -11.96 7.89 5.98
C LYS A 59 -10.88 6.81 6.00
N ALA A 60 -9.65 7.21 5.73
CA ALA A 60 -8.46 6.41 5.95
C ALA A 60 -8.01 6.44 7.41
N TYR A 61 -7.22 5.47 7.79
CA TYR A 61 -6.63 5.34 9.12
C TYR A 61 -5.11 5.25 9.01
N GLU A 62 -4.44 6.14 9.70
CA GLU A 62 -2.99 6.10 9.80
C GLU A 62 -2.54 5.11 10.85
N VAL A 63 -1.56 4.30 10.51
CA VAL A 63 -0.84 3.43 11.44
C VAL A 63 0.57 3.98 11.55
N ASP A 64 0.87 4.53 12.71
CA ASP A 64 2.20 5.03 13.03
C ASP A 64 3.09 3.87 13.49
N SER A 65 4.28 3.79 12.91
CA SER A 65 5.27 2.75 13.16
C SER A 65 6.64 3.40 13.31
N LEU A 66 7.70 2.62 13.28
CA LEU A 66 9.06 3.15 13.19
C LEU A 66 9.54 3.13 11.73
N PRO A 67 10.47 4.00 11.35
CA PRO A 67 11.11 3.92 10.03
C PRO A 67 11.67 2.52 9.77
N ASP A 68 11.49 2.02 8.56
CA ASP A 68 11.89 0.67 8.12
C ASP A 68 11.21 -0.50 8.87
N ALA A 69 10.21 -0.24 9.69
CA ALA A 69 9.44 -1.27 10.37
C ALA A 69 8.29 -1.83 9.51
N THR A 70 7.92 -1.13 8.44
CA THR A 70 6.95 -1.58 7.46
C THR A 70 7.69 -2.14 6.26
N ILE A 71 7.19 -3.26 5.73
CA ILE A 71 7.76 -3.91 4.55
C ILE A 71 6.62 -4.17 3.57
N GLY A 72 6.70 -3.54 2.39
CA GLY A 72 5.84 -3.86 1.26
C GLY A 72 6.57 -4.82 0.32
N THR A 73 5.88 -5.85 -0.16
CA THR A 73 6.42 -6.82 -1.13
C THR A 73 5.38 -7.12 -2.20
N ASP A 74 5.87 -7.48 -3.38
CA ASP A 74 5.11 -8.01 -4.48
C ASP A 74 5.78 -9.28 -4.99
N GLU A 75 4.98 -10.31 -5.22
CA GLU A 75 5.44 -11.59 -5.76
C GLU A 75 4.61 -11.95 -7.00
N ILE A 76 5.29 -12.40 -8.06
CA ILE A 76 4.63 -12.88 -9.26
C ILE A 76 4.27 -14.36 -9.07
N ASN A 77 2.99 -14.67 -9.21
CA ASN A 77 2.49 -16.02 -9.27
C ASN A 77 2.34 -16.46 -10.72
N ALA A 78 3.15 -17.44 -11.13
CA ALA A 78 3.06 -18.03 -12.46
C ALA A 78 1.80 -18.89 -12.55
N GLY A 79 0.83 -18.47 -13.34
CA GLY A 79 -0.36 -19.25 -13.63
C GLY A 79 -0.24 -20.00 -14.97
N THR A 80 -1.07 -21.03 -15.15
CA THR A 80 -1.09 -21.81 -16.40
C THR A 80 -1.46 -20.97 -17.61
N TYR A 81 -2.29 -19.96 -17.43
CA TYR A 81 -2.80 -19.12 -18.51
C TYR A 81 -2.46 -17.65 -18.36
N VAL A 82 -2.43 -17.15 -17.12
CA VAL A 82 -2.17 -15.74 -16.79
C VAL A 82 -1.37 -15.68 -15.50
N ASN A 83 -0.32 -14.87 -15.50
CA ASN A 83 0.39 -14.54 -14.27
C ASN A 83 -0.41 -13.52 -13.47
N SER A 84 -0.28 -13.58 -12.15
CA SER A 84 -0.89 -12.62 -11.23
C SER A 84 0.14 -12.17 -10.20
N HIS A 85 -0.18 -11.11 -9.49
CA HIS A 85 0.65 -10.56 -8.43
C HIS A 85 0.01 -10.82 -7.07
N THR A 86 0.84 -11.12 -6.08
CA THR A 86 0.45 -11.18 -4.67
C THR A 86 1.11 -10.01 -3.96
N HIS A 87 0.31 -9.05 -3.55
CA HIS A 87 0.77 -7.95 -2.71
C HIS A 87 0.77 -8.37 -1.24
N SER A 88 1.81 -7.98 -0.52
CA SER A 88 1.88 -8.16 0.93
C SER A 88 2.46 -6.92 1.60
N VAL A 89 1.92 -6.58 2.77
CA VAL A 89 2.40 -5.48 3.61
C VAL A 89 2.53 -5.97 5.04
N GLN A 90 3.75 -5.97 5.56
CA GLN A 90 4.04 -6.27 6.96
C GLN A 90 4.10 -4.97 7.75
N VAL A 91 3.32 -4.87 8.82
CA VAL A 91 3.25 -3.72 9.70
C VAL A 91 3.63 -4.14 11.12
N ARG A 92 4.61 -3.47 11.71
CA ARG A 92 5.08 -3.72 13.08
C ARG A 92 4.61 -2.62 14.01
N ILE A 93 3.97 -3.01 15.11
CA ILE A 93 3.45 -2.11 16.13
C ILE A 93 4.20 -2.36 17.43
N PHE A 94 4.75 -1.28 18.01
CA PHE A 94 5.64 -1.34 19.18
C PHE A 94 4.93 -1.06 20.50
N GLN A 95 3.62 -0.90 20.49
CA GLN A 95 2.82 -0.57 21.66
C GLN A 95 1.78 -1.66 21.96
N LYS A 96 1.60 -2.00 23.23
CA LYS A 96 0.56 -2.93 23.73
C LYS A 96 -0.63 -2.20 24.37
N SER A 97 -0.93 -0.99 23.93
CA SER A 97 -2.05 -0.20 24.45
C SER A 97 -3.41 -0.83 24.13
N GLU A 98 -4.44 -0.43 24.84
CA GLU A 98 -5.83 -0.81 24.53
C GLU A 98 -6.23 -0.38 23.13
N ALA A 99 -5.78 0.80 22.69
CA ALA A 99 -6.01 1.31 21.35
C ALA A 99 -5.40 0.40 20.27
N ALA A 100 -4.15 -0.06 20.49
CA ALA A 100 -3.49 -1.00 19.58
C ALA A 100 -4.26 -2.32 19.49
N LYS A 101 -4.71 -2.88 20.63
CA LYS A 101 -5.52 -4.12 20.64
C LYS A 101 -6.85 -3.94 19.91
N LYS A 102 -7.53 -2.81 20.13
CA LYS A 102 -8.80 -2.51 19.45
C LYS A 102 -8.59 -2.39 17.93
N PHE A 103 -7.52 -1.72 17.52
CA PHE A 103 -7.15 -1.60 16.11
C PHE A 103 -6.87 -2.98 15.49
N ILE A 104 -6.02 -3.80 16.10
CA ILE A 104 -5.68 -5.15 15.63
C ILE A 104 -6.93 -6.04 15.53
N ASN A 105 -7.79 -6.01 16.53
CA ASN A 105 -9.04 -6.78 16.52
C ASN A 105 -9.97 -6.33 15.38
N GLY A 106 -10.03 -5.03 15.10
CA GLY A 106 -10.78 -4.50 13.96
C GLY A 106 -10.20 -4.92 12.61
N LEU A 107 -8.87 -5.00 12.54
CA LEU A 107 -8.17 -5.37 11.31
C LEU A 107 -8.32 -6.86 10.96
N THR A 108 -8.50 -7.74 11.96
CA THR A 108 -8.51 -9.20 11.78
C THR A 108 -9.49 -9.70 10.71
N ASN A 109 -10.65 -9.04 10.58
CA ASN A 109 -11.68 -9.40 9.58
C ASN A 109 -11.88 -8.33 8.51
N ALA A 110 -11.02 -7.32 8.47
CA ALA A 110 -11.12 -6.25 7.51
C ALA A 110 -10.44 -6.63 6.18
N LEU A 111 -11.01 -6.15 5.09
CA LEU A 111 -10.36 -6.11 3.79
C LEU A 111 -9.93 -4.67 3.55
N VAL A 112 -8.64 -4.43 3.39
CA VAL A 112 -8.07 -3.08 3.33
C VAL A 112 -7.20 -2.87 2.10
N VAL A 113 -7.02 -1.62 1.72
CA VAL A 113 -5.97 -1.15 0.81
C VAL A 113 -4.93 -0.44 1.67
N ALA A 114 -3.67 -0.72 1.46
CA ALA A 114 -2.57 -0.10 2.18
C ALA A 114 -1.81 0.87 1.29
N ILE A 115 -1.58 2.08 1.78
CA ILE A 115 -0.68 3.05 1.17
C ILE A 115 0.57 3.12 2.05
N VAL A 116 1.69 2.73 1.50
CA VAL A 116 3.00 2.71 2.17
C VAL A 116 3.79 3.92 1.72
N GLU A 117 4.33 4.67 2.67
CA GLU A 117 5.23 5.78 2.38
C GLU A 117 6.67 5.27 2.32
N ASN A 118 7.31 5.40 1.16
CA ASN A 118 8.70 5.05 0.92
C ASN A 118 9.63 6.20 1.30
N LYS A 119 10.88 5.89 1.61
CA LYS A 119 11.95 6.89 1.75
C LYS A 119 12.40 7.40 0.38
N ASP A 120 12.29 6.56 -0.64
CA ASP A 120 12.52 6.97 -2.01
C ASP A 120 11.42 7.92 -2.48
N ARG A 121 11.83 8.98 -3.15
CA ARG A 121 10.91 10.01 -3.62
C ARG A 121 10.93 10.20 -5.13
N GLY A 122 11.86 9.53 -5.81
CA GLY A 122 12.10 9.81 -7.22
C GLY A 122 12.48 11.27 -7.48
N ALA A 123 12.55 11.66 -8.73
CA ALA A 123 12.89 13.02 -9.10
C ALA A 123 11.75 14.03 -8.83
N SER A 124 10.50 13.58 -8.86
CA SER A 124 9.29 14.41 -8.73
C SER A 124 8.41 14.06 -7.52
N GLY A 125 8.81 13.09 -6.70
CA GLY A 125 8.00 12.58 -5.58
C GLY A 125 7.04 11.45 -5.98
N ASP A 126 7.14 10.94 -7.20
CA ASP A 126 6.25 9.95 -7.79
C ASP A 126 6.41 8.53 -7.26
N THR A 127 7.54 8.25 -6.57
CA THR A 127 7.81 6.95 -5.91
C THR A 127 7.53 6.97 -4.41
N LYS A 128 7.11 8.11 -3.85
CA LYS A 128 6.94 8.29 -2.41
C LYS A 128 5.86 7.38 -1.83
N TYR A 129 4.74 7.19 -2.51
CA TYR A 129 3.62 6.42 -2.01
C TYR A 129 3.29 5.26 -2.93
N GLU A 130 3.26 4.06 -2.38
CA GLU A 130 2.85 2.84 -3.06
C GLU A 130 1.57 2.27 -2.47
N VAL A 131 0.65 1.86 -3.32
CA VAL A 131 -0.67 1.35 -2.98
C VAL A 131 -0.71 -0.16 -3.23
N TYR A 132 -0.93 -0.91 -2.18
CA TYR A 132 -1.02 -2.36 -2.17
C TYR A 132 -2.47 -2.82 -2.03
N GLY A 133 -2.85 -3.88 -2.74
CA GLY A 133 -4.18 -4.47 -2.66
C GLY A 133 -5.27 -3.62 -3.31
N TRP A 134 -4.94 -2.88 -4.35
CA TRP A 134 -5.92 -2.01 -5.03
C TRP A 134 -7.12 -2.77 -5.58
N ASN A 135 -6.91 -3.90 -6.27
CA ASN A 135 -7.99 -4.65 -6.91
C ASN A 135 -8.70 -5.58 -5.93
N SER A 136 -7.94 -6.42 -5.24
CA SER A 136 -8.45 -7.52 -4.41
C SER A 136 -8.60 -7.16 -2.94
N GLY A 137 -7.91 -6.12 -2.48
CA GLY A 137 -7.77 -5.81 -1.06
C GLY A 137 -6.77 -6.74 -0.37
N LEU A 138 -6.31 -6.34 0.80
CA LEU A 138 -5.43 -7.08 1.68
C LEU A 138 -6.21 -7.54 2.91
N SER A 139 -6.03 -8.79 3.32
CA SER A 139 -6.53 -9.33 4.57
C SER A 139 -5.39 -9.77 5.47
N VAL A 140 -5.63 -9.91 6.76
CA VAL A 140 -4.62 -10.42 7.69
C VAL A 140 -4.31 -11.88 7.35
N SER A 141 -3.08 -12.14 6.90
CA SER A 141 -2.57 -13.48 6.61
C SER A 141 -1.76 -14.06 7.77
N ALA A 142 -1.12 -13.21 8.56
CA ALA A 142 -0.41 -13.62 9.78
C ALA A 142 -0.46 -12.52 10.84
N LEU A 143 -0.54 -12.95 12.10
CA LEU A 143 -0.45 -12.08 13.26
C LEU A 143 0.40 -12.77 14.33
N THR A 144 1.49 -12.14 14.70
CA THR A 144 2.33 -12.57 15.82
C THR A 144 2.25 -11.55 16.95
N VAL A 145 2.00 -12.03 18.16
CA VAL A 145 2.02 -11.22 19.38
C VAL A 145 3.24 -11.63 20.20
N SER A 146 4.17 -10.71 20.42
CA SER A 146 5.37 -10.98 21.19
C SER A 146 5.35 -10.29 22.55
N THR A 147 5.90 -10.96 23.55
CA THR A 147 6.27 -10.41 24.85
C THR A 147 7.78 -10.29 24.99
N GLU A 148 8.51 -10.69 23.99
CA GLU A 148 9.96 -10.66 23.95
C GLU A 148 10.46 -9.21 23.83
N ILE A 149 11.48 -8.87 24.58
CA ILE A 149 11.96 -7.49 24.71
C ILE A 149 13.03 -7.16 23.67
N THR A 150 13.61 -8.18 23.03
CA THR A 150 14.82 -8.04 22.20
C THR A 150 14.61 -7.07 21.03
N ASP A 151 13.44 -7.12 20.39
CA ASP A 151 13.13 -6.27 19.23
C ASP A 151 12.10 -5.18 19.51
N GLY A 152 11.49 -5.18 20.72
CA GLY A 152 10.48 -4.22 21.10
C GLY A 152 9.16 -4.31 20.34
N ILE A 153 9.02 -5.29 19.41
CA ILE A 153 7.82 -5.47 18.59
C ILE A 153 6.73 -6.10 19.44
N ALA A 154 5.61 -5.41 19.57
CA ALA A 154 4.43 -5.90 20.28
C ALA A 154 3.51 -6.75 19.40
N TYR A 155 3.27 -6.28 18.18
CA TYR A 155 2.47 -6.98 17.18
C TYR A 155 3.18 -6.91 15.83
N ASP A 156 3.29 -8.05 15.17
CA ASP A 156 3.75 -8.17 13.80
C ASP A 156 2.57 -8.68 12.96
N VAL A 157 2.07 -7.83 12.08
CA VAL A 157 0.87 -8.09 11.27
C VAL A 157 1.27 -8.14 9.82
N THR A 158 0.99 -9.25 9.16
CA THR A 158 1.13 -9.37 7.71
C THR A 158 -0.24 -9.32 7.07
N LEU A 159 -0.41 -8.36 6.17
CA LEU A 159 -1.55 -8.21 5.29
C LEU A 159 -1.20 -8.75 3.92
N SER A 160 -2.05 -9.53 3.29
CA SER A 160 -1.81 -10.07 1.95
C SER A 160 -3.10 -10.15 1.14
N THR A 161 -2.99 -10.12 -0.18
CA THR A 161 -4.12 -10.36 -1.09
C THR A 161 -4.62 -11.80 -1.05
N GLY A 162 -3.92 -12.70 -0.35
CA GLY A 162 -4.28 -14.10 -0.22
C GLY A 162 -4.06 -14.91 -1.50
N GLU A 163 -4.31 -16.21 -1.41
CA GLU A 163 -4.13 -17.14 -2.55
C GLU A 163 -5.18 -16.93 -3.66
N ASP A 164 -6.39 -16.54 -3.27
CA ASP A 164 -7.49 -16.27 -4.21
C ASP A 164 -7.54 -14.82 -4.69
N GLY A 165 -6.86 -13.91 -3.97
CA GLY A 165 -6.76 -12.52 -4.30
C GLY A 165 -5.64 -12.29 -5.31
N ARG A 166 -5.99 -11.74 -6.46
CA ARG A 166 -5.04 -11.49 -7.56
C ARG A 166 -5.02 -10.03 -7.91
N GLU A 167 -3.85 -9.46 -7.81
CA GLU A 167 -3.56 -8.18 -8.43
C GLU A 167 -3.10 -8.43 -9.89
N ASP A 168 -3.40 -7.50 -10.76
CA ASP A 168 -3.09 -7.57 -12.19
C ASP A 168 -1.72 -6.93 -12.53
N SER A 169 -1.12 -6.27 -11.57
CA SER A 169 0.10 -5.47 -11.76
C SER A 169 0.86 -5.32 -10.46
N LEU A 170 2.07 -4.80 -10.57
CA LEU A 170 2.85 -4.26 -9.44
C LEU A 170 2.03 -3.27 -8.60
N PRO A 171 2.42 -3.01 -7.34
CA PRO A 171 1.82 -1.95 -6.54
C PRO A 171 1.75 -0.64 -7.32
N LYS A 172 0.63 0.07 -7.16
CA LYS A 172 0.39 1.31 -7.90
C LYS A 172 1.00 2.48 -7.16
N SER A 173 1.65 3.39 -7.87
CA SER A 173 2.06 4.65 -7.27
C SER A 173 0.85 5.55 -7.02
N PHE A 174 0.78 6.19 -5.85
CA PHE A 174 -0.18 7.27 -5.62
C PHE A 174 0.54 8.61 -5.81
N PHE A 175 0.22 9.29 -6.91
CA PHE A 175 0.87 10.53 -7.29
C PHE A 175 -0.09 11.43 -8.08
N LYS A 176 -0.27 12.67 -7.64
CA LYS A 176 -1.11 13.64 -8.33
C LYS A 176 -0.30 14.42 -9.39
N THR A 177 0.22 15.55 -9.02
CA THR A 177 0.98 16.43 -9.93
C THR A 177 2.38 16.72 -9.41
N ASP A 178 2.53 16.75 -8.10
CA ASP A 178 3.78 16.96 -7.37
C ASP A 178 3.69 16.37 -5.96
N GLU A 179 4.81 16.34 -5.23
CA GLU A 179 4.88 15.77 -3.88
C GLU A 179 3.96 16.52 -2.91
N ALA A 180 3.93 17.86 -2.94
CA ALA A 180 3.16 18.65 -2.00
C ALA A 180 1.63 18.45 -2.18
N THR A 181 1.18 18.39 -3.43
CA THR A 181 -0.22 18.10 -3.76
C THR A 181 -0.61 16.67 -3.37
N THR A 182 0.30 15.74 -3.54
CA THR A 182 0.11 14.33 -3.14
C THR A 182 0.02 14.21 -1.62
N ASP A 183 0.90 14.86 -0.87
CA ASP A 183 0.87 14.90 0.61
C ASP A 183 -0.43 15.53 1.14
N ALA A 184 -0.90 16.60 0.50
CA ALA A 184 -2.18 17.22 0.83
C ALA A 184 -3.36 16.25 0.57
N ALA A 185 -3.33 15.50 -0.54
CA ALA A 185 -4.34 14.50 -0.83
C ALA A 185 -4.33 13.37 0.23
N ILE A 186 -3.16 12.85 0.61
CA ILE A 186 -3.03 11.88 1.70
C ILE A 186 -3.61 12.42 3.00
N THR A 187 -3.32 13.67 3.34
CA THR A 187 -3.86 14.31 4.55
C THR A 187 -5.39 14.41 4.49
N SER A 188 -5.95 14.69 3.32
CA SER A 188 -7.40 14.77 3.15
C SER A 188 -8.10 13.43 3.32
N LEU A 189 -7.46 12.30 2.95
CA LEU A 189 -8.01 10.95 3.15
C LEU A 189 -8.17 10.59 4.63
N LEU A 190 -7.38 11.20 5.52
CA LEU A 190 -7.46 10.96 6.96
C LEU A 190 -8.65 11.68 7.62
N THR A 191 -9.29 12.58 6.91
CA THR A 191 -10.52 13.24 7.36
C THR A 191 -11.76 12.50 6.82
N LEU A 192 -12.92 12.71 7.44
CA LEU A 192 -14.15 12.15 6.90
C LEU A 192 -14.46 12.76 5.54
N ALA A 193 -14.72 11.91 4.56
CA ALA A 193 -15.18 12.35 3.26
C ALA A 193 -16.57 12.98 3.40
N SER A 194 -16.69 14.22 2.95
CA SER A 194 -17.96 14.97 2.88
C SER A 194 -18.57 14.86 1.48
N ASP A 195 -19.85 15.13 1.39
CA ASP A 195 -20.57 15.24 0.11
C ASP A 195 -20.05 16.39 -0.74
#